data_55911658d91f7a8395ba2705c0588958
#
_entry.id   55911658d91f7a8395ba2705c0588958
#
_cell.length_a   1.000
_cell.length_b   1.000
_cell.length_c   1.000
_cell.angle_alpha   90.00
_cell.angle_beta   90.00
_cell.angle_gamma   90.00
#
_symmetry.space_group_name_H-M   'P 1'
#
loop_
_entity.id
_entity.type
_entity.pdbx_description
1 polymer ?
#
loop_
_entity_poly.entity_id
_entity_poly.type
_entity_poly.pdbx_seq_one_letter_code
_entity_poly.pdbx_strand_id
1 'polypeptide(L)'
;SLNFALKSSDEQNAIILQFQNFLNSLDFSIQIFVQSKRLDIRPYIALLEERYKEQLTELMKIQTREYIEFIKTFVDNSNIMTKGFFIVIPYMPPFMTTSKNPISNIVSKNKQDKTLDNEKFEEYRSQLEQRVGVVEQGLVRCGIRVAELGTEEVVELYYKIFNPGEMEKPIQIN
;
A
#
# COMPACT_ATOMS: atom_id res chain seq x y z
N SER A 1 4.97 3.30 11.72
CA SER A 1 3.60 3.57 12.20
C SER A 1 3.65 4.46 13.42
N LEU A 2 2.74 5.40 13.52
CA LEU A 2 2.57 6.26 14.67
C LEU A 2 1.81 5.49 15.76
N ASN A 3 2.39 5.33 16.96
CA ASN A 3 1.64 4.74 18.07
C ASN A 3 0.84 5.83 18.78
N PHE A 4 -0.37 6.08 18.27
CA PHE A 4 -1.26 7.14 18.73
C PHE A 4 -1.65 6.97 20.22
N ALA A 5 -1.85 5.74 20.68
CA ALA A 5 -2.27 5.45 22.06
C ALA A 5 -1.21 5.79 23.12
N LEU A 6 0.07 5.88 22.74
CA LEU A 6 1.16 6.25 23.66
C LEU A 6 1.45 7.76 23.68
N LYS A 7 0.71 8.55 22.90
CA LYS A 7 0.82 10.00 22.87
C LYS A 7 0.04 10.65 24.01
N SER A 8 0.52 11.82 24.48
CA SER A 8 -0.26 12.64 25.40
C SER A 8 -1.55 13.15 24.76
N SER A 9 -2.53 13.55 25.56
CA SER A 9 -3.82 14.09 25.07
C SER A 9 -3.60 15.29 24.13
N ASP A 10 -2.66 16.17 24.45
CA ASP A 10 -2.37 17.36 23.64
C ASP A 10 -1.75 16.97 22.29
N GLU A 11 -0.82 16.00 22.27
CA GLU A 11 -0.27 15.47 21.04
C GLU A 11 -1.31 14.75 20.18
N GLN A 12 -2.22 13.97 20.80
CA GLN A 12 -3.32 13.32 20.10
C GLN A 12 -4.24 14.35 19.44
N ASN A 13 -4.63 15.41 20.17
CA ASN A 13 -5.45 16.48 19.63
C ASN A 13 -4.74 17.24 18.50
N ALA A 14 -3.43 17.49 18.63
CA ALA A 14 -2.65 18.14 17.57
C ALA A 14 -2.61 17.28 16.29
N ILE A 15 -2.45 15.96 16.39
CA ILE A 15 -2.47 15.05 15.25
C ILE A 15 -3.85 15.03 14.59
N ILE A 16 -4.93 14.99 15.38
CA ILE A 16 -6.30 15.03 14.86
C ILE A 16 -6.54 16.34 14.12
N LEU A 17 -6.14 17.48 14.68
CA LEU A 17 -6.29 18.77 14.03
C LEU A 17 -5.50 18.84 12.71
N GLN A 18 -4.27 18.33 12.68
CA GLN A 18 -3.47 18.26 11.45
C GLN A 18 -4.14 17.39 10.39
N PHE A 19 -4.74 16.25 10.78
CA PHE A 19 -5.47 15.39 9.87
C PHE A 19 -6.74 16.06 9.35
N GLN A 20 -7.48 16.79 10.18
CA GLN A 20 -8.62 17.62 9.74
C GLN A 20 -8.19 18.68 8.74
N ASN A 21 -7.11 19.40 9.00
CA ASN A 21 -6.55 20.38 8.09
C ASN A 21 -6.13 19.75 6.76
N PHE A 22 -5.52 18.56 6.80
CA PHE A 22 -5.22 17.80 5.58
C PHE A 22 -6.49 17.50 4.79
N LEU A 23 -7.53 16.93 5.41
CA LEU A 23 -8.79 16.64 4.72
C LEU A 23 -9.45 17.88 4.13
N ASN A 24 -9.41 19.01 4.84
CA ASN A 24 -9.96 20.29 4.37
C ASN A 24 -9.13 20.93 3.24
N SER A 25 -7.88 20.55 3.08
CA SER A 25 -7.01 21.06 2.01
C SER A 25 -7.18 20.33 0.67
N LEU A 26 -7.95 19.23 0.65
CA LEU A 26 -8.18 18.45 -0.55
C LEU A 26 -9.27 19.10 -1.40
N ASP A 27 -8.97 19.40 -2.66
CA ASP A 27 -9.89 19.90 -3.69
C ASP A 27 -10.35 18.77 -4.65
N PHE A 28 -9.94 17.52 -4.36
CA PHE A 28 -10.29 16.31 -5.11
C PHE A 28 -10.68 15.18 -4.16
N SER A 29 -11.40 14.19 -4.70
CA SER A 29 -11.77 13.00 -3.93
C SER A 29 -10.58 12.03 -3.78
N ILE A 30 -10.48 11.41 -2.59
CA ILE A 30 -9.57 10.30 -2.33
C ILE A 30 -10.38 9.11 -1.80
N GLN A 31 -9.83 7.89 -1.96
CA GLN A 31 -10.40 6.71 -1.33
C GLN A 31 -9.39 6.14 -0.34
N ILE A 32 -9.85 5.88 0.89
CA ILE A 32 -9.04 5.22 1.91
C ILE A 32 -9.45 3.75 1.96
N PHE A 33 -8.54 2.87 1.59
CA PHE A 33 -8.73 1.42 1.64
C PHE A 33 -7.98 0.84 2.82
N VAL A 34 -8.68 0.10 3.67
CA VAL A 34 -8.10 -0.55 4.85
C VAL A 34 -8.26 -2.06 4.69
N GLN A 35 -7.13 -2.76 4.65
CA GLN A 35 -7.09 -4.22 4.62
C GLN A 35 -6.69 -4.76 5.98
N SER A 36 -7.49 -5.66 6.53
CA SER A 36 -7.14 -6.43 7.74
C SER A 36 -6.95 -7.89 7.35
N LYS A 37 -5.80 -8.45 7.71
CA LYS A 37 -5.46 -9.86 7.45
C LYS A 37 -4.80 -10.49 8.66
N ARG A 38 -4.90 -11.81 8.79
CA ARG A 38 -4.14 -12.53 9.82
C ARG A 38 -2.64 -12.33 9.61
N LEU A 39 -1.90 -12.21 10.70
CA LEU A 39 -0.45 -12.15 10.65
C LEU A 39 0.08 -13.49 10.11
N ASP A 40 0.84 -13.44 9.03
CA ASP A 40 1.55 -14.60 8.51
C ASP A 40 2.90 -14.72 9.21
N ILE A 41 3.06 -15.77 10.00
CA ILE A 41 4.30 -16.04 10.76
C ILE A 41 5.21 -17.04 10.04
N ARG A 42 4.77 -17.65 8.93
CA ARG A 42 5.55 -18.69 8.22
C ARG A 42 6.94 -18.21 7.80
N PRO A 43 7.13 -16.99 7.24
CA PRO A 43 8.46 -16.49 6.91
C PRO A 43 9.36 -16.36 8.14
N TYR A 44 8.78 -15.94 9.28
CA TYR A 44 9.52 -15.83 10.54
C TYR A 44 9.90 -17.21 11.08
N ILE A 45 9.00 -18.18 11.02
CA ILE A 45 9.29 -19.56 11.43
C ILE A 45 10.39 -20.17 10.55
N ALA A 46 10.33 -19.97 9.23
CA ALA A 46 11.36 -20.44 8.33
C ALA A 46 12.75 -19.87 8.68
N LEU A 47 12.83 -18.58 9.01
CA LEU A 47 14.06 -17.94 9.49
C LEU A 47 14.57 -18.57 10.80
N LEU A 48 13.68 -18.85 11.75
CA LEU A 48 14.04 -19.51 13.01
C LEU A 48 14.52 -20.95 12.80
N GLU A 49 13.91 -21.68 11.87
CA GLU A 49 14.31 -23.04 11.51
C GLU A 49 15.68 -23.06 10.81
N GLU A 50 16.00 -22.04 10.01
CA GLU A 50 17.34 -21.86 9.47
C GLU A 50 18.35 -21.58 10.59
N ARG A 51 18.06 -20.66 11.48
CA ARG A 51 18.87 -20.35 12.66
C ARG A 51 19.06 -21.56 13.57
N TYR A 52 18.04 -22.41 13.72
CA TYR A 52 18.15 -23.67 14.49
C TYR A 52 19.25 -24.60 13.92
N LYS A 53 19.37 -24.70 12.60
CA LYS A 53 20.40 -25.53 11.94
C LYS A 53 21.81 -25.01 12.18
N GLU A 54 21.97 -23.70 12.33
CA GLU A 54 23.26 -23.04 12.55
C GLU A 54 23.76 -23.14 14.01
N GLN A 55 22.89 -23.52 14.96
CA GLN A 55 23.26 -23.60 16.36
C GLN A 55 24.29 -24.74 16.61
N LEU A 56 25.37 -24.38 17.31
CA LEU A 56 26.46 -25.29 17.61
C LEU A 56 26.24 -26.12 18.89
N THR A 57 25.48 -25.60 19.85
CA THR A 57 25.25 -26.24 21.15
C THR A 57 23.85 -26.85 21.24
N GLU A 58 23.74 -28.04 21.85
CA GLU A 58 22.47 -28.71 22.06
C GLU A 58 21.49 -27.89 22.88
N LEU A 59 21.97 -27.15 23.88
CA LEU A 59 21.12 -26.29 24.69
C LEU A 59 20.44 -25.21 23.85
N MET A 60 21.19 -24.54 22.95
CA MET A 60 20.63 -23.50 22.06
C MET A 60 19.63 -24.10 21.07
N LYS A 61 19.89 -25.33 20.58
CA LYS A 61 18.94 -26.04 19.72
C LYS A 61 17.64 -26.31 20.43
N ILE A 62 17.68 -26.79 21.66
CA ILE A 62 16.49 -27.04 22.48
C ILE A 62 15.71 -25.75 22.68
N GLN A 63 16.38 -24.68 23.10
CA GLN A 63 15.74 -23.38 23.32
C GLN A 63 15.10 -22.82 22.04
N THR A 64 15.81 -22.89 20.91
CA THR A 64 15.25 -22.41 19.64
C THR A 64 14.03 -23.20 19.20
N ARG A 65 14.04 -24.53 19.37
CA ARG A 65 12.89 -25.38 19.06
C ARG A 65 11.69 -25.06 19.95
N GLU A 66 11.89 -24.95 21.27
CA GLU A 66 10.82 -24.57 22.20
C GLU A 66 10.25 -23.18 21.89
N TYR A 67 11.10 -22.24 21.49
CA TYR A 67 10.67 -20.91 21.06
C TYR A 67 9.83 -20.96 19.78
N ILE A 68 10.21 -21.78 18.79
CA ILE A 68 9.41 -21.99 17.57
C ILE A 68 8.01 -22.53 17.91
N GLU A 69 7.93 -23.54 18.77
CA GLU A 69 6.66 -24.13 19.21
C GLU A 69 5.81 -23.12 19.99
N PHE A 70 6.44 -22.34 20.86
CA PHE A 70 5.77 -21.26 21.59
C PHE A 70 5.16 -20.23 20.62
N ILE A 71 5.92 -19.74 19.64
CA ILE A 71 5.45 -18.75 18.66
C ILE A 71 4.28 -19.31 17.83
N LYS A 72 4.37 -20.55 17.36
CA LYS A 72 3.28 -21.22 16.63
C LYS A 72 1.99 -21.23 17.46
N THR A 73 2.07 -21.73 18.67
CA THR A 73 0.93 -21.83 19.60
C THR A 73 0.39 -20.47 19.98
N PHE A 74 1.26 -19.50 20.23
CA PHE A 74 0.86 -18.13 20.61
C PHE A 74 0.07 -17.45 19.49
N VAL A 75 0.50 -17.54 18.25
CA VAL A 75 -0.19 -16.89 17.12
C VAL A 75 -1.50 -17.58 16.80
N ASP A 76 -1.55 -18.92 16.86
CA ASP A 76 -2.80 -19.67 16.64
C ASP A 76 -3.87 -19.30 17.68
N ASN A 77 -3.48 -19.11 18.94
CA ASN A 77 -4.39 -18.74 20.01
C ASN A 77 -4.76 -17.26 20.05
N SER A 78 -3.88 -16.38 19.58
CA SER A 78 -4.01 -14.91 19.75
C SER A 78 -4.76 -14.21 18.61
N ASN A 79 -5.04 -14.90 17.49
CA ASN A 79 -5.74 -14.36 16.32
C ASN A 79 -5.23 -12.96 15.89
N ILE A 80 -3.90 -12.80 15.85
CA ILE A 80 -3.24 -11.51 15.58
C ILE A 80 -3.53 -11.06 14.15
N MET A 81 -4.02 -9.82 14.03
CA MET A 81 -4.35 -9.20 12.74
C MET A 81 -3.36 -8.08 12.38
N THR A 82 -2.93 -8.08 11.14
CA THR A 82 -2.15 -6.99 10.55
C THR A 82 -3.07 -6.12 9.70
N LYS A 83 -2.91 -4.78 9.81
CA LYS A 83 -3.68 -3.82 9.01
C LYS A 83 -2.77 -3.11 8.03
N GLY A 84 -3.18 -3.11 6.76
CA GLY A 84 -2.61 -2.28 5.70
C GLY A 84 -3.54 -1.11 5.38
N PHE A 85 -2.97 0.08 5.18
CA PHE A 85 -3.71 1.29 4.83
C PHE A 85 -3.21 1.77 3.48
N PHE A 86 -4.14 2.02 2.56
CA PHE A 86 -3.84 2.48 1.22
C PHE A 86 -4.72 3.67 0.89
N ILE A 87 -4.17 4.63 0.14
CA ILE A 87 -4.91 5.76 -0.39
C ILE A 87 -4.90 5.67 -1.90
N VAL A 88 -6.08 5.73 -2.50
CA VAL A 88 -6.26 5.74 -3.95
C VAL A 88 -6.66 7.15 -4.36
N ILE A 89 -5.92 7.72 -5.29
CA ILE A 89 -6.14 9.06 -5.82
C ILE A 89 -6.64 8.90 -7.27
N PRO A 90 -7.96 9.03 -7.52
CA PRO A 90 -8.49 8.91 -8.86
C PRO A 90 -8.13 10.16 -9.69
N TYR A 91 -7.82 9.93 -10.95
CA TYR A 91 -7.64 10.99 -11.93
C TYR A 91 -8.40 10.65 -13.21
N MET A 92 -9.27 11.55 -13.64
CA MET A 92 -10.01 11.40 -14.88
C MET A 92 -9.76 12.60 -15.77
N PRO A 93 -9.18 12.42 -16.96
CA PRO A 93 -8.98 13.49 -17.92
C PRO A 93 -10.30 14.12 -18.36
N PRO A 94 -10.38 15.44 -18.56
CA PRO A 94 -11.65 16.15 -18.83
C PRO A 94 -12.31 15.76 -20.16
N PHE A 95 -11.58 15.18 -21.13
CA PHE A 95 -12.16 14.78 -22.42
C PHE A 95 -12.91 13.44 -22.39
N MET A 96 -12.71 12.61 -21.38
CA MET A 96 -13.49 11.36 -21.24
C MET A 96 -14.97 11.60 -20.93
N THR A 97 -15.32 12.81 -20.47
CA THR A 97 -16.69 13.16 -20.11
C THR A 97 -17.54 13.70 -21.28
N THR A 98 -16.91 14.03 -22.43
CA THR A 98 -17.56 14.79 -23.51
C THR A 98 -17.86 13.99 -24.78
N SER A 99 -17.42 12.72 -24.90
CA SER A 99 -17.67 11.95 -26.12
C SER A 99 -19.04 11.28 -26.12
N LYS A 100 -20.09 12.07 -26.44
CA LYS A 100 -21.45 11.55 -26.74
C LYS A 100 -21.63 11.12 -28.21
N ASN A 101 -20.59 11.17 -29.07
CA ASN A 101 -20.71 10.76 -30.48
C ASN A 101 -19.60 9.77 -30.89
N PRO A 102 -19.91 8.45 -31.00
CA PRO A 102 -18.92 7.44 -31.38
C PRO A 102 -18.56 7.43 -32.87
N ILE A 103 -19.13 8.32 -33.71
CA ILE A 103 -19.03 8.20 -35.20
C ILE A 103 -17.91 9.05 -35.81
N SER A 104 -17.34 10.04 -35.10
CA SER A 104 -16.34 10.94 -35.67
C SER A 104 -14.86 10.42 -35.64
N ASN A 105 -14.60 9.32 -34.96
CA ASN A 105 -13.22 8.83 -34.75
C ASN A 105 -12.71 7.83 -35.82
N ILE A 106 -13.44 7.64 -36.94
CA ILE A 106 -13.04 6.64 -37.96
C ILE A 106 -12.16 7.22 -39.09
N VAL A 107 -12.02 8.54 -39.20
CA VAL A 107 -11.48 9.17 -40.44
C VAL A 107 -10.20 10.00 -40.27
N SER A 108 -9.45 9.95 -39.19
CA SER A 108 -8.18 10.72 -39.17
C SER A 108 -7.08 10.04 -38.35
N LYS A 109 -6.43 9.06 -38.93
CA LYS A 109 -5.21 8.46 -38.37
C LYS A 109 -3.97 9.12 -39.03
N ASN A 110 -3.61 10.33 -38.57
CA ASN A 110 -2.40 11.01 -39.03
C ASN A 110 -1.32 10.99 -37.94
N LYS A 111 -0.05 10.88 -38.31
CA LYS A 111 1.13 10.83 -37.42
C LYS A 111 1.28 12.02 -36.45
N GLN A 112 0.62 13.16 -36.73
CA GLN A 112 0.58 14.33 -35.84
C GLN A 112 -0.24 14.14 -34.57
N ASP A 113 -1.19 13.19 -34.54
CA ASP A 113 -2.01 12.92 -33.36
C ASP A 113 -1.21 12.27 -32.21
N LYS A 114 -0.13 11.52 -32.51
CA LYS A 114 0.65 10.82 -31.49
C LYS A 114 1.50 11.75 -30.62
N THR A 115 2.01 12.85 -31.15
CA THR A 115 2.81 13.82 -30.38
C THR A 115 1.91 14.66 -29.46
N LEU A 116 0.75 15.09 -29.95
CA LEU A 116 -0.26 15.80 -29.17
C LEU A 116 -0.88 14.91 -28.08
N ASP A 117 -0.98 13.61 -28.33
CA ASP A 117 -1.48 12.63 -27.36
C ASP A 117 -0.45 12.39 -26.22
N ASN A 118 0.83 12.38 -26.57
CA ASN A 118 1.93 12.26 -25.60
C ASN A 118 2.06 13.53 -24.73
N GLU A 119 1.97 14.71 -25.31
CA GLU A 119 2.03 15.99 -24.55
C GLU A 119 0.88 16.08 -23.54
N LYS A 120 -0.34 15.72 -23.95
CA LYS A 120 -1.50 15.66 -23.06
C LYS A 120 -1.34 14.61 -21.96
N PHE A 121 -0.78 13.45 -22.31
CA PHE A 121 -0.52 12.40 -21.31
C PHE A 121 0.46 12.88 -20.22
N GLU A 122 1.55 13.55 -20.63
CA GLU A 122 2.52 14.09 -19.66
C GLU A 122 1.90 15.23 -18.80
N GLU A 123 1.02 16.04 -19.39
CA GLU A 123 0.27 17.05 -18.62
C GLU A 123 -0.62 16.38 -17.56
N TYR A 124 -1.38 15.35 -17.93
CA TYR A 124 -2.25 14.64 -16.97
C TYR A 124 -1.47 13.88 -15.91
N ARG A 125 -0.34 13.31 -16.30
CA ARG A 125 0.58 12.67 -15.37
C ARG A 125 1.11 13.68 -14.35
N SER A 126 1.56 14.85 -14.80
CA SER A 126 2.03 15.92 -13.92
C SER A 126 0.95 16.39 -12.94
N GLN A 127 -0.30 16.52 -13.40
CA GLN A 127 -1.44 16.89 -12.54
C GLN A 127 -1.73 15.78 -11.49
N LEU A 128 -1.63 14.52 -11.87
CA LEU A 128 -1.78 13.40 -10.92
C LEU A 128 -0.65 13.41 -9.89
N GLU A 129 0.60 13.55 -10.33
CA GLU A 129 1.77 13.63 -9.44
C GLU A 129 1.65 14.80 -8.45
N GLN A 130 1.12 15.93 -8.88
CA GLN A 130 0.83 17.05 -7.98
C GLN A 130 -0.19 16.68 -6.89
N ARG A 131 -1.28 15.97 -7.24
CA ARG A 131 -2.25 15.48 -6.27
C ARG A 131 -1.65 14.50 -5.28
N VAL A 132 -0.81 13.59 -5.77
CA VAL A 132 -0.06 12.64 -4.93
C VAL A 132 0.82 13.39 -3.94
N GLY A 133 1.58 14.40 -4.41
CA GLY A 133 2.41 15.24 -3.54
C GLY A 133 1.62 15.99 -2.45
N VAL A 134 0.43 16.49 -2.75
CA VAL A 134 -0.45 17.14 -1.75
C VAL A 134 -0.86 16.14 -0.67
N VAL A 135 -1.26 14.92 -1.06
CA VAL A 135 -1.66 13.87 -0.11
C VAL A 135 -0.47 13.42 0.73
N GLU A 136 0.68 13.18 0.12
CA GLU A 136 1.90 12.77 0.81
C GLU A 136 2.32 13.81 1.86
N GLN A 137 2.44 15.08 1.47
CA GLN A 137 2.83 16.16 2.39
C GLN A 137 1.82 16.33 3.53
N GLY A 138 0.52 16.20 3.24
CA GLY A 138 -0.52 16.28 4.25
C GLY A 138 -0.40 15.19 5.31
N LEU A 139 -0.15 13.95 4.89
CA LEU A 139 0.01 12.80 5.78
C LEU A 139 1.34 12.83 6.55
N VAL A 140 2.42 13.28 5.92
CA VAL A 140 3.72 13.46 6.58
C VAL A 140 3.62 14.47 7.73
N ARG A 141 2.85 15.54 7.59
CA ARG A 141 2.57 16.49 8.68
C ARG A 141 1.85 15.84 9.86
N CYS A 142 1.03 14.82 9.61
CA CYS A 142 0.39 14.01 10.66
C CYS A 142 1.37 12.99 11.28
N GLY A 143 2.63 12.95 10.87
CA GLY A 143 3.62 11.97 11.34
C GLY A 143 3.47 10.58 10.70
N ILE A 144 2.75 10.46 9.59
CA ILE A 144 2.54 9.21 8.87
C ILE A 144 3.55 9.14 7.72
N ARG A 145 4.26 8.03 7.61
CA ARG A 145 5.14 7.76 6.47
C ARG A 145 4.31 7.15 5.35
N VAL A 146 4.51 7.67 4.14
CA VAL A 146 3.82 7.26 2.92
C VAL A 146 4.87 6.79 1.92
N ALA A 147 4.52 5.83 1.08
CA ALA A 147 5.29 5.40 -0.06
C ALA A 147 4.34 5.14 -1.23
N GLU A 148 4.69 5.59 -2.41
CA GLU A 148 3.99 5.23 -3.63
C GLU A 148 4.24 3.77 -3.97
N LEU A 149 3.21 3.09 -4.47
CA LEU A 149 3.33 1.73 -4.97
C LEU A 149 3.64 1.77 -6.46
N GLY A 150 4.73 1.13 -6.86
CA GLY A 150 5.03 0.87 -8.26
C GLY A 150 4.15 -0.23 -8.86
N THR A 151 4.35 -0.51 -10.14
CA THR A 151 3.54 -1.51 -10.85
C THR A 151 3.64 -2.90 -10.21
N GLU A 152 4.84 -3.30 -9.81
CA GLU A 152 5.08 -4.62 -9.20
C GLU A 152 4.37 -4.75 -7.85
N GLU A 153 4.48 -3.73 -7.00
CA GLU A 153 3.84 -3.70 -5.68
C GLU A 153 2.31 -3.68 -5.80
N VAL A 154 1.77 -2.97 -6.80
CA VAL A 154 0.32 -2.95 -7.06
C VAL A 154 -0.16 -4.32 -7.52
N VAL A 155 0.56 -4.99 -8.42
CA VAL A 155 0.25 -6.36 -8.87
C VAL A 155 0.29 -7.33 -7.67
N GLU A 156 1.33 -7.24 -6.84
CA GLU A 156 1.46 -8.06 -5.63
C GLU A 156 0.31 -7.80 -4.64
N LEU A 157 -0.07 -6.54 -4.45
CA LEU A 157 -1.18 -6.16 -3.58
C LEU A 157 -2.49 -6.80 -4.04
N TYR A 158 -2.83 -6.65 -5.32
CA TYR A 158 -4.05 -7.24 -5.88
C TYR A 158 -4.02 -8.77 -5.84
N TYR A 159 -2.87 -9.37 -6.16
CA TYR A 159 -2.72 -10.82 -6.05
C TYR A 159 -3.03 -11.31 -4.63
N LYS A 160 -2.46 -10.66 -3.62
CA LYS A 160 -2.70 -10.99 -2.20
C LYS A 160 -4.14 -10.74 -1.74
N ILE A 161 -4.84 -9.77 -2.34
CA ILE A 161 -6.25 -9.50 -2.03
C ILE A 161 -7.14 -10.61 -2.58
N PHE A 162 -6.90 -11.03 -3.82
CA PHE A 162 -7.76 -11.99 -4.51
C PHE A 162 -7.41 -13.46 -4.23
N ASN A 163 -6.22 -13.74 -3.69
CA ASN A 163 -5.76 -15.09 -3.36
C ASN A 163 -5.40 -15.21 -1.88
N PRO A 164 -6.39 -15.13 -0.97
CA PRO A 164 -6.13 -15.27 0.45
C PRO A 164 -5.66 -16.70 0.74
N GLY A 165 -4.44 -16.84 1.28
CA GLY A 165 -3.81 -18.13 1.61
C GLY A 165 -2.65 -18.56 0.71
N GLU A 166 -2.47 -18.00 -0.47
CA GLU A 166 -1.32 -18.27 -1.36
C GLU A 166 -0.17 -17.26 -1.16
N MET A 167 0.06 -16.80 0.04
CA MET A 167 0.95 -15.66 0.33
C MET A 167 2.44 -15.88 0.07
N GLU A 168 2.88 -17.05 -0.38
CA GLU A 168 4.30 -17.42 -0.38
C GLU A 168 4.93 -17.66 -1.75
N LYS A 169 4.17 -17.61 -2.83
CA LYS A 169 4.78 -17.74 -4.15
C LYS A 169 5.10 -16.34 -4.69
N PRO A 170 6.40 -16.02 -4.93
CA PRO A 170 6.73 -14.83 -5.69
C PRO A 170 6.04 -14.92 -7.04
N ILE A 171 5.36 -13.84 -7.42
CA ILE A 171 4.70 -13.76 -8.74
C ILE A 171 5.81 -13.87 -9.78
N GLN A 172 5.80 -14.94 -10.58
CA GLN A 172 6.66 -15.02 -11.75
C GLN A 172 6.06 -14.12 -12.81
N ILE A 173 6.61 -12.92 -12.93
CA ILE A 173 6.31 -12.01 -14.03
C ILE A 173 7.14 -12.53 -15.20
N ASN A 174 6.49 -13.20 -16.17
CA ASN A 174 7.08 -13.62 -17.45
C ASN A 174 7.09 -12.42 -18.42
#